data_6da7974fa8c4d481f4ab5cd68590f654
#
_entry.id   6da7974fa8c4d481f4ab5cd68590f654
#
_cell.length_a   1.000
_cell.length_b   1.000
_cell.length_c   1.000
_cell.angle_alpha   90.00
_cell.angle_beta   90.00
_cell.angle_gamma   90.00
#
_symmetry.space_group_name_H-M   'P 1'
#
loop_
_entity.id
_entity.type
_entity.pdbx_description
1 polymer ?
#
loop_
_entity_poly.entity_id
_entity_poly.type
_entity_poly.pdbx_seq_one_letter_code
_entity_poly.pdbx_strand_id
1 'polypeptide(L)' 'DLHAKLHVEVTVGEDSLPTAVTLSGEASPYARRQIQAIIANDLGIVKENQKWIG' A
#
# COMPACT_ATOMS: atom_id res chain seq x y z
N ASP A 1 -12.24 11.56 6.19
CA ASP A 1 -12.46 11.73 5.68
C ASP A 1 -12.24 12.26 4.79
N LEU A 2 -12.71 12.52 4.56
CA LEU A 2 -12.82 13.22 3.76
C LEU A 2 -11.67 13.79 3.26
N HIS A 3 -10.66 13.93 3.86
CA HIS A 3 -9.53 14.65 3.48
C HIS A 3 -8.31 13.81 3.30
N ALA A 4 -8.46 12.54 3.30
CA ALA A 4 -7.32 11.68 3.09
C ALA A 4 -6.98 11.69 1.62
N LYS A 5 -5.87 12.26 1.27
CA LYS A 5 -5.41 12.26 -0.11
C LYS A 5 -4.48 11.11 -0.34
N LEU A 6 -4.99 9.94 -0.14
CA LEU A 6 -4.20 8.74 -0.28
C LEU A 6 -4.48 8.08 -1.60
N HIS A 7 -3.44 7.80 -2.35
CA HIS A 7 -3.56 7.14 -3.64
C HIS A 7 -2.84 5.80 -3.56
N VAL A 8 -3.49 4.75 -4.01
CA VAL A 8 -2.92 3.41 -3.95
C VAL A 8 -2.91 2.81 -5.34
N GLU A 9 -1.75 2.34 -5.76
CA GLU A 9 -1.61 1.67 -7.04
C GLU A 9 -1.05 0.28 -6.79
N VAL A 10 -1.69 -0.72 -7.37
CA VAL A 10 -1.27 -2.09 -7.20
C VAL A 10 -0.64 -2.59 -8.49
N THR A 11 0.54 -3.18 -8.40
CA THR A 11 1.20 -3.78 -9.54
C THR A 11 0.87 -5.26 -9.56
N VAL A 12 0.41 -5.74 -10.69
CA VAL A 12 -0.02 -7.12 -10.83
C VAL A 12 0.97 -7.86 -11.73
N GLY A 13 1.33 -9.06 -11.34
CA GLY A 13 2.25 -9.88 -12.11
C GLY A 13 1.54 -10.66 -13.20
N GLU A 14 2.29 -11.56 -13.84
CA GLU A 14 1.78 -12.33 -14.97
C GLU A 14 0.62 -13.24 -14.60
N ASP A 15 0.60 -13.72 -13.39
CA ASP A 15 -0.49 -14.61 -12.96
C ASP A 15 -1.63 -13.81 -12.35
N SER A 16 -1.71 -12.53 -12.61
CA SER A 16 -2.77 -11.67 -12.09
C SER A 16 -2.78 -11.57 -10.57
N LEU A 17 -1.65 -11.87 -9.94
CA LEU A 17 -1.52 -11.73 -8.50
C LEU A 17 -0.77 -10.44 -8.17
N PRO A 18 -1.16 -9.73 -7.14
CA PRO A 18 -0.45 -8.50 -6.77
C PRO A 18 0.98 -8.81 -6.36
N THR A 19 1.91 -8.06 -6.92
CA THR A 19 3.32 -8.24 -6.63
C THR A 19 3.91 -7.07 -5.86
N ALA A 20 3.34 -5.89 -6.03
CA ALA A 20 3.85 -4.70 -5.36
C ALA A 20 2.73 -3.68 -5.21
N VAL A 21 2.92 -2.76 -4.29
CA VAL A 21 1.96 -1.69 -4.07
C VAL A 21 2.73 -0.39 -3.92
N THR A 22 2.25 0.65 -4.60
CA THR A 22 2.80 1.98 -4.44
C THR A 22 1.73 2.85 -3.80
N LEU A 23 2.10 3.49 -2.71
CA LEU A 23 1.18 4.37 -2.00
C LEU A 23 1.73 5.79 -2.04
N SER A 24 0.84 6.74 -2.24
CA SER A 24 1.24 8.15 -2.23
C SER A 24 0.19 8.94 -1.50
N GLY A 25 0.59 10.06 -0.94
CA GLY A 25 -0.31 10.93 -0.21
C GLY A 25 0.16 11.18 1.20
N GLU A 26 -0.71 11.76 2.00
CA GLU A 26 -0.39 12.10 3.37
C GLU A 26 -1.04 11.13 4.33
N ALA A 27 -0.24 10.55 5.18
CA ALA A 27 -0.74 9.67 6.22
C ALA A 27 0.19 9.73 7.41
N SER A 28 -0.37 9.66 8.60
CA SER A 28 0.43 9.65 9.82
C SER A 28 1.22 8.35 9.88
N PRO A 29 2.30 8.31 10.63
CA PRO A 29 3.07 7.07 10.78
C PRO A 29 2.22 5.91 11.28
N TYR A 30 1.27 6.20 12.14
CA TYR A 30 0.37 5.17 12.65
C TYR A 30 -0.51 4.62 11.53
N ALA A 31 -1.07 5.50 10.70
CA ALA A 31 -1.92 5.08 9.59
C ALA A 31 -1.11 4.28 8.57
N ARG A 32 0.13 4.67 8.31
CA ARG A 32 0.99 3.94 7.39
C ARG A 32 1.21 2.52 7.86
N ARG A 33 1.47 2.34 9.14
CA ARG A 33 1.69 1.01 9.71
C ARG A 33 0.45 0.15 9.58
N GLN A 34 -0.71 0.73 9.83
CA GLN A 34 -1.95 0.01 9.72
C GLN A 34 -2.20 -0.44 8.30
N ILE A 35 -2.00 0.47 7.35
CA ILE A 35 -2.21 0.17 5.94
C ILE A 35 -1.23 -0.90 5.47
N GLN A 36 0.03 -0.79 5.86
CA GLN A 36 1.03 -1.78 5.50
C GLN A 36 0.67 -3.17 6.04
N ALA A 37 0.17 -3.21 7.26
CA ALA A 37 -0.22 -4.48 7.85
C ALA A 37 -1.41 -5.10 7.11
N ILE A 38 -2.37 -4.28 6.75
CA ILE A 38 -3.54 -4.75 6.01
C ILE A 38 -3.11 -5.28 4.65
N ILE A 39 -2.27 -4.54 3.94
CA ILE A 39 -1.80 -4.96 2.62
C ILE A 39 -1.02 -6.26 2.72
N ALA A 40 -0.14 -6.37 3.70
CA ALA A 40 0.66 -7.56 3.86
C ALA A 40 -0.21 -8.77 4.20
N ASN A 41 -1.25 -8.56 4.99
CA ASN A 41 -2.10 -9.64 5.42
C ASN A 41 -3.13 -10.04 4.36
N ASP A 42 -3.75 -9.07 3.72
CA ASP A 42 -4.81 -9.36 2.75
C ASP A 42 -4.27 -9.69 1.37
N LEU A 43 -3.25 -9.01 0.92
CA LEU A 43 -2.69 -9.22 -0.40
C LEU A 43 -1.43 -10.07 -0.40
N GLY A 44 -0.88 -10.30 0.76
CA GLY A 44 0.34 -11.08 0.87
C GLY A 44 1.57 -10.37 0.33
N ILE A 45 1.52 -9.05 0.24
CA ILE A 45 2.64 -8.26 -0.27
C ILE A 45 3.53 -7.87 0.89
N VAL A 46 4.79 -8.31 0.85
CA VAL A 46 5.72 -7.99 1.94
C VAL A 46 6.02 -6.51 1.95
N LYS A 47 6.46 -6.05 3.12
CA LYS A 47 6.75 -4.65 3.34
C LYS A 47 7.75 -4.08 2.34
N GLU A 48 8.70 -4.88 1.92
CA GLU A 48 9.70 -4.44 0.95
C GLU A 48 9.11 -4.11 -0.41
N ASN A 49 7.97 -4.70 -0.72
CA ASN A 49 7.30 -4.45 -1.98
C ASN A 49 6.20 -3.40 -1.86
N GLN A 50 6.12 -2.75 -0.72
CA GLN A 50 5.21 -1.66 -0.51
C GLN A 50 6.00 -0.36 -0.48
N LYS A 51 5.75 0.51 -1.42
CA LYS A 51 6.50 1.75 -1.54
C LYS A 51 5.63 2.95 -1.21
N TRP A 52 6.16 3.86 -0.43
CA TRP A 52 5.48 5.10 -0.10
C TRP A 52 6.18 6.27 -0.77
N ILE A 53 5.41 7.09 -1.44
CA ILE A 53 5.91 8.29 -2.10
C ILE A 53 5.30 9.50 -1.43
N GLY A 54 6.12 10.44 -1.09
CA GLY A 54 5.65 11.68 -0.49
C GLY A 54 6.01 11.82 0.98
#